data_fd4e4b49ed53e824b5225c1ed57b50c9
#
_entry.id   fd4e4b49ed53e824b5225c1ed57b50c9
#
_cell.length_a   1.000
_cell.length_b   1.000
_cell.length_c   1.000
_cell.angle_alpha   90.00
_cell.angle_beta   90.00
_cell.angle_gamma   90.00
#
_symmetry.space_group_name_H-M   'P 1'
#
loop_
_entity.id
_entity.type
_entity.pdbx_description
1 polymer ?
#
loop_
_entity_poly.entity_id
_entity_poly.type
_entity_poly.pdbx_seq_one_letter_code
_entity_poly.pdbx_strand_id
1 'polypeptide(L)'
;MGCLCLPVFGSKAPSAREYAMKLGHAFQLTNILRDVAEDADRGRIYLPQEEVEWFGYSDAELMERKVTPEFQRLLAYQVHRTREFYASGRQLLPYLPVRARACVGVMAGIYGSILDEIEQRPSVIFRRRVGPGTGRKIALAGRELVRSVVP
;
A
#
# COMPACT_ATOMS: atom_id res chain seq x y z
N MET A 1 8.68 9.37 6.02
CA MET A 1 9.50 9.42 4.79
C MET A 1 8.86 10.22 3.65
N GLY A 2 7.58 10.09 3.33
CA GLY A 2 6.95 10.80 2.20
C GLY A 2 7.15 12.32 2.15
N CYS A 3 7.11 13.00 3.30
CA CYS A 3 7.31 14.46 3.36
C CYS A 3 8.76 14.90 3.11
N LEU A 4 9.75 14.05 3.41
CA LEU A 4 11.17 14.36 3.17
C LEU A 4 11.53 14.38 1.69
N CYS A 5 10.74 13.70 0.86
CA CYS A 5 10.97 13.66 -0.58
C CYS A 5 10.40 14.89 -1.32
N LEU A 6 9.45 15.63 -0.72
CA LEU A 6 8.83 16.80 -1.38
C LEU A 6 9.83 17.91 -1.76
N PRO A 7 10.77 18.33 -0.89
CA PRO A 7 11.79 19.29 -1.26
C PRO A 7 12.69 18.78 -2.40
N VAL A 8 12.99 17.47 -2.39
CA VAL A 8 13.80 16.82 -3.44
C VAL A 8 13.06 16.84 -4.78
N PHE A 9 11.73 16.71 -4.76
CA PHE A 9 10.88 16.77 -5.95
C PHE A 9 10.48 18.20 -6.36
N GLY A 10 10.93 19.23 -5.61
CA GLY A 10 10.75 20.65 -5.96
C GLY A 10 9.34 21.19 -5.73
N SER A 11 8.46 20.49 -5.03
CA SER A 11 7.12 20.98 -4.70
C SER A 11 7.14 21.82 -3.43
N LYS A 12 6.63 23.07 -3.51
CA LYS A 12 6.47 24.00 -2.38
C LYS A 12 5.02 24.23 -1.97
N ALA A 13 4.05 23.62 -2.64
CA ALA A 13 2.64 23.81 -2.35
C ALA A 13 2.26 23.19 -0.98
N PRO A 14 1.58 23.91 -0.07
CA PRO A 14 1.17 23.37 1.23
C PRO A 14 0.28 22.12 1.11
N SER A 15 -0.65 22.11 0.14
CA SER A 15 -1.53 20.98 -0.15
C SER A 15 -0.78 19.71 -0.61
N ALA A 16 0.36 19.87 -1.30
CA ALA A 16 1.19 18.74 -1.72
C ALA A 16 1.72 17.93 -0.53
N ARG A 17 1.96 18.61 0.61
CA ARG A 17 2.43 17.95 1.84
C ARG A 17 1.38 16.98 2.39
N GLU A 18 0.13 17.39 2.44
CA GLU A 18 -0.96 16.53 2.92
C GLU A 18 -1.11 15.29 2.02
N TYR A 19 -1.16 15.48 0.69
CA TYR A 19 -1.25 14.37 -0.25
C TYR A 19 -0.05 13.42 -0.18
N ALA A 20 1.17 13.95 0.03
CA ALA A 20 2.36 13.14 0.23
C ALA A 20 2.30 12.30 1.51
N MET A 21 1.75 12.85 2.59
CA MET A 21 1.51 12.11 3.83
C MET A 21 0.51 10.98 3.60
N LYS A 22 -0.63 11.27 2.95
CA LYS A 22 -1.64 10.26 2.61
C LYS A 22 -1.05 9.12 1.77
N LEU A 23 -0.28 9.46 0.73
CA LEU A 23 0.37 8.46 -0.10
C LEU A 23 1.42 7.64 0.67
N GLY A 24 2.18 8.28 1.55
CA GLY A 24 3.12 7.61 2.45
C GLY A 24 2.43 6.61 3.39
N HIS A 25 1.27 6.99 3.95
CA HIS A 25 0.44 6.09 4.76
C HIS A 25 -0.07 4.90 3.93
N ALA A 26 -0.54 5.14 2.69
CA ALA A 26 -0.98 4.07 1.80
C ALA A 26 0.12 3.04 1.53
N PHE A 27 1.35 3.50 1.26
CA PHE A 27 2.50 2.61 1.07
C PHE A 27 2.84 1.84 2.35
N GLN A 28 2.82 2.50 3.51
CA GLN A 28 3.12 1.85 4.79
C GLN A 28 2.09 0.78 5.14
N LEU A 29 0.79 1.10 5.01
CA LEU A 29 -0.29 0.13 5.25
C LEU A 29 -0.19 -1.06 4.29
N THR A 30 0.09 -0.82 3.00
CA THR A 30 0.31 -1.91 2.04
C THR A 30 1.49 -2.81 2.44
N ASN A 31 2.59 -2.23 2.96
CA ASN A 31 3.71 -3.01 3.47
C ASN A 31 3.30 -3.85 4.68
N ILE A 32 2.59 -3.27 5.65
CA ILE A 32 2.08 -3.99 6.82
C ILE A 32 1.23 -5.18 6.38
N LEU A 33 0.29 -4.98 5.46
CA LEU A 33 -0.57 -6.06 4.96
C LEU A 33 0.21 -7.13 4.19
N ARG A 34 1.20 -6.72 3.40
CA ARG A 34 2.04 -7.64 2.62
C ARG A 34 2.93 -8.52 3.49
N ASP A 35 3.47 -7.92 4.53
CA ASP A 35 4.54 -8.51 5.33
C ASP A 35 4.01 -9.13 6.65
N VAL A 36 2.67 -9.22 6.83
CA VAL A 36 2.00 -9.75 8.06
C VAL A 36 2.58 -11.08 8.53
N ALA A 37 2.77 -12.05 7.62
CA ALA A 37 3.32 -13.36 7.98
C ALA A 37 4.79 -13.28 8.39
N GLU A 38 5.58 -12.51 7.66
CA GLU A 38 7.02 -12.34 7.88
C GLU A 38 7.30 -11.59 9.19
N ASP A 39 6.45 -10.62 9.53
CA ASP A 39 6.54 -9.88 10.78
C ASP A 39 6.09 -10.75 11.96
N ALA A 40 5.03 -11.55 11.80
CA ALA A 40 4.58 -12.50 12.80
C ALA A 40 5.66 -13.56 13.12
N ASP A 41 6.35 -14.10 12.12
CA ASP A 41 7.49 -15.01 12.30
C ASP A 41 8.64 -14.39 13.14
N ARG A 42 8.72 -13.06 13.17
CA ARG A 42 9.68 -12.29 13.97
C ARG A 42 9.11 -11.83 15.32
N GLY A 43 7.92 -12.30 15.68
CA GLY A 43 7.22 -11.91 16.91
C GLY A 43 6.69 -10.47 16.88
N ARG A 44 6.40 -9.92 15.69
CA ARG A 44 5.90 -8.56 15.51
C ARG A 44 4.54 -8.56 14.84
N ILE A 45 3.58 -7.89 15.45
CA ILE A 45 2.23 -7.68 14.88
C ILE A 45 2.04 -6.18 14.75
N TYR A 46 1.92 -5.70 13.51
CA TYR A 46 1.72 -4.29 13.20
C TYR A 46 0.26 -3.94 12.88
N LEU A 47 -0.62 -4.93 12.83
CA LEU A 47 -2.07 -4.68 12.77
C LEU A 47 -2.50 -4.06 14.10
N PRO A 48 -3.33 -2.98 14.10
CA PRO A 48 -3.82 -2.39 15.34
C PRO A 48 -4.58 -3.41 16.18
N GLN A 49 -4.13 -3.62 17.41
CA GLN A 49 -4.69 -4.64 18.32
C GLN A 49 -6.20 -4.45 18.53
N GLU A 50 -6.63 -3.20 18.71
CA GLU A 50 -8.05 -2.85 18.86
C GLU A 50 -8.89 -3.29 17.65
N GLU A 51 -8.33 -3.22 16.44
CA GLU A 51 -9.03 -3.64 15.22
C GLU A 51 -9.03 -5.18 15.10
N VAL A 52 -7.95 -5.85 15.47
CA VAL A 52 -7.88 -7.32 15.51
C VAL A 52 -8.97 -7.86 16.44
N GLU A 53 -9.06 -7.31 17.65
CA GLU A 53 -10.06 -7.68 18.65
C GLU A 53 -11.48 -7.34 18.20
N TRP A 54 -11.70 -6.16 17.59
CA TRP A 54 -13.00 -5.72 17.11
C TRP A 54 -13.58 -6.65 16.04
N PHE A 55 -12.74 -7.20 15.17
CA PHE A 55 -13.17 -8.17 14.18
C PHE A 55 -13.28 -9.61 14.73
N GLY A 56 -12.92 -9.83 16.01
CA GLY A 56 -12.97 -11.14 16.65
C GLY A 56 -11.87 -12.09 16.16
N TYR A 57 -10.74 -11.56 15.75
CA TYR A 57 -9.55 -12.30 15.36
C TYR A 57 -8.48 -12.18 16.46
N SER A 58 -7.60 -13.15 16.58
CA SER A 58 -6.59 -13.18 17.64
C SER A 58 -5.16 -13.31 17.11
N ASP A 59 -4.19 -12.88 17.94
CA ASP A 59 -2.76 -13.05 17.64
C ASP A 59 -2.39 -14.54 17.50
N ALA A 60 -3.03 -15.41 18.26
CA ALA A 60 -2.81 -16.85 18.17
C ALA A 60 -3.23 -17.39 16.79
N GLU A 61 -4.38 -16.98 16.29
CA GLU A 61 -4.85 -17.35 14.95
C GLU A 61 -3.96 -16.78 13.86
N LEU A 62 -3.43 -15.55 14.06
CA LEU A 62 -2.46 -14.95 13.16
C LEU A 62 -1.17 -15.75 13.08
N MET A 63 -0.62 -16.17 14.24
CA MET A 63 0.58 -17.00 14.34
C MET A 63 0.36 -18.38 13.71
N GLU A 64 -0.84 -18.94 13.83
CA GLU A 64 -1.24 -20.18 13.17
C GLU A 64 -1.61 -20.00 11.70
N ARG A 65 -1.55 -18.76 11.17
CA ARG A 65 -1.87 -18.40 9.78
C ARG A 65 -3.28 -18.82 9.34
N LYS A 66 -4.24 -18.75 10.28
CA LYS A 66 -5.64 -19.11 10.01
C LYS A 66 -6.32 -18.05 9.16
N VAL A 67 -6.91 -18.49 8.05
CA VAL A 67 -7.74 -17.63 7.19
C VAL A 67 -9.19 -17.86 7.55
N THR A 68 -9.63 -17.25 8.65
CA THR A 68 -11.04 -17.32 9.11
C THR A 68 -11.89 -16.24 8.44
N PRO A 69 -13.24 -16.32 8.54
CA PRO A 69 -14.12 -15.22 8.11
C PRO A 69 -13.81 -13.89 8.83
N GLU A 70 -13.41 -13.95 10.11
CA GLU A 70 -12.98 -12.81 10.93
C GLU A 70 -11.76 -12.14 10.32
N PHE A 71 -10.75 -12.93 9.99
CA PHE A 71 -9.54 -12.44 9.31
C PHE A 71 -9.87 -11.80 7.95
N GLN A 72 -10.77 -12.40 7.18
CA GLN A 72 -11.16 -11.85 5.88
C GLN A 72 -11.86 -10.50 6.02
N ARG A 73 -12.73 -10.34 7.03
CA ARG A 73 -13.38 -9.04 7.32
C ARG A 73 -12.37 -7.99 7.78
N LEU A 74 -11.46 -8.35 8.70
CA LEU A 74 -10.37 -7.48 9.13
C LEU A 74 -9.52 -7.03 7.94
N LEU A 75 -9.12 -7.97 7.09
CA LEU A 75 -8.29 -7.67 5.92
C LEU A 75 -9.02 -6.77 4.92
N ALA A 76 -10.29 -7.04 4.64
CA ALA A 76 -11.12 -6.21 3.76
C ALA A 76 -11.24 -4.76 4.28
N TYR A 77 -11.43 -4.58 5.59
CA TYR A 77 -11.44 -3.27 6.23
C TYR A 77 -10.10 -2.53 6.05
N GLN A 78 -8.98 -3.22 6.29
CA GLN A 78 -7.64 -2.65 6.12
C GLN A 78 -7.37 -2.26 4.66
N VAL A 79 -7.76 -3.10 3.71
CA VAL A 79 -7.64 -2.84 2.27
C VAL A 79 -8.46 -1.62 1.89
N HIS A 80 -9.72 -1.52 2.34
CA HIS A 80 -10.59 -0.39 2.04
C HIS A 80 -9.97 0.92 2.55
N ARG A 81 -9.56 0.98 3.82
CA ARG A 81 -8.87 2.14 4.40
C ARG A 81 -7.61 2.53 3.62
N THR A 82 -6.83 1.54 3.21
CA THR A 82 -5.62 1.78 2.43
C THR A 82 -5.94 2.38 1.05
N ARG A 83 -7.02 1.94 0.40
CA ARG A 83 -7.50 2.50 -0.87
C ARG A 83 -7.92 3.96 -0.75
N GLU A 84 -8.57 4.35 0.34
CA GLU A 84 -8.92 5.75 0.60
C GLU A 84 -7.66 6.63 0.70
N PHE A 85 -6.62 6.15 1.39
CA PHE A 85 -5.33 6.83 1.42
C PHE A 85 -4.69 6.93 0.03
N TYR A 86 -4.78 5.90 -0.83
CA TYR A 86 -4.31 5.98 -2.22
C TYR A 86 -5.11 7.00 -3.03
N ALA A 87 -6.42 7.01 -2.93
CA ALA A 87 -7.29 7.93 -3.67
C ALA A 87 -6.93 9.39 -3.34
N SER A 88 -6.80 9.70 -2.05
CA SER A 88 -6.37 11.02 -1.59
C SER A 88 -4.92 11.32 -1.98
N GLY A 89 -4.00 10.37 -1.74
CA GLY A 89 -2.57 10.56 -1.96
C GLY A 89 -2.18 10.74 -3.44
N ARG A 90 -2.95 10.18 -4.37
CA ARG A 90 -2.73 10.37 -5.82
C ARG A 90 -2.96 11.80 -6.29
N GLN A 91 -3.67 12.61 -5.51
CA GLN A 91 -3.81 14.05 -5.79
C GLN A 91 -2.47 14.80 -5.66
N LEU A 92 -1.43 14.16 -5.17
CA LEU A 92 -0.06 14.68 -5.21
C LEU A 92 0.49 14.82 -6.63
N LEU A 93 0.11 13.93 -7.54
CA LEU A 93 0.76 13.80 -8.86
C LEU A 93 0.81 15.09 -9.67
N PRO A 94 -0.26 15.92 -9.75
CA PRO A 94 -0.22 17.18 -10.49
C PRO A 94 0.79 18.20 -9.92
N TYR A 95 1.14 18.11 -8.65
CA TYR A 95 2.09 19.01 -7.99
C TYR A 95 3.56 18.63 -8.21
N LEU A 96 3.82 17.51 -8.87
CA LEU A 96 5.16 17.00 -9.10
C LEU A 96 5.66 17.28 -10.51
N PRO A 97 6.96 17.58 -10.68
CA PRO A 97 7.59 17.58 -12.01
C PRO A 97 7.40 16.24 -12.73
N VAL A 98 7.37 16.24 -14.06
CA VAL A 98 7.07 15.05 -14.89
C VAL A 98 7.87 13.81 -14.48
N ARG A 99 9.17 13.93 -14.25
CA ARG A 99 10.02 12.80 -13.84
C ARG A 99 9.64 12.23 -12.47
N ALA A 100 9.38 13.10 -11.49
CA ALA A 100 8.96 12.70 -10.16
C ALA A 100 7.54 12.11 -10.19
N ARG A 101 6.64 12.69 -11.00
CA ARG A 101 5.27 12.18 -11.23
C ARG A 101 5.29 10.77 -11.77
N ALA A 102 6.13 10.49 -12.78
CA ALA A 102 6.29 9.14 -13.33
C ALA A 102 6.76 8.15 -12.26
N CYS A 103 7.81 8.49 -11.50
CA CYS A 103 8.37 7.64 -10.47
C CYS A 103 7.32 7.32 -9.37
N VAL A 104 6.65 8.34 -8.84
CA VAL A 104 5.62 8.18 -7.80
C VAL A 104 4.41 7.41 -8.34
N GLY A 105 4.01 7.67 -9.58
CA GLY A 105 2.94 6.94 -10.27
C GLY A 105 3.24 5.46 -10.42
N VAL A 106 4.47 5.11 -10.84
CA VAL A 106 4.94 3.72 -10.94
C VAL A 106 4.90 3.03 -9.58
N MET A 107 5.42 3.69 -8.54
CA MET A 107 5.37 3.15 -7.17
C MET A 107 3.92 2.91 -6.73
N ALA A 108 3.05 3.90 -6.90
CA ALA A 108 1.63 3.77 -6.55
C ALA A 108 0.93 2.65 -7.33
N GLY A 109 1.30 2.44 -8.60
CA GLY A 109 0.80 1.35 -9.43
C GLY A 109 1.26 -0.03 -8.93
N ILE A 110 2.55 -0.16 -8.60
CA ILE A 110 3.13 -1.41 -8.07
C ILE A 110 2.47 -1.77 -6.73
N TYR A 111 2.44 -0.84 -5.80
CA TYR A 111 1.85 -1.08 -4.48
C TYR A 111 0.33 -1.30 -4.56
N GLY A 112 -0.37 -0.58 -5.43
CA GLY A 112 -1.78 -0.84 -5.70
C GLY A 112 -2.02 -2.26 -6.20
N SER A 113 -1.15 -2.79 -7.06
CA SER A 113 -1.27 -4.17 -7.54
C SER A 113 -1.01 -5.24 -6.47
N ILE A 114 -0.20 -4.91 -5.45
CA ILE A 114 -0.02 -5.77 -4.27
C ILE A 114 -1.33 -5.82 -3.48
N LEU A 115 -1.93 -4.66 -3.26
CA LEU A 115 -3.19 -4.54 -2.54
C LEU A 115 -4.33 -5.29 -3.27
N ASP A 116 -4.39 -5.20 -4.61
CA ASP A 116 -5.35 -5.94 -5.43
C ASP A 116 -5.20 -7.45 -5.26
N GLU A 117 -3.97 -7.96 -5.22
CA GLU A 117 -3.72 -9.38 -5.04
C GLU A 117 -4.09 -9.87 -3.63
N ILE A 118 -3.81 -9.07 -2.60
CA ILE A 118 -4.19 -9.35 -1.21
C ILE A 118 -5.71 -9.42 -1.08
N GLU A 119 -6.43 -8.47 -1.66
CA GLU A 119 -7.89 -8.41 -1.63
C GLU A 119 -8.53 -9.62 -2.32
N GLN A 120 -8.03 -9.97 -3.51
CA GLN A 120 -8.56 -11.09 -4.29
C GLN A 120 -8.25 -12.46 -3.67
N ARG A 121 -7.13 -12.57 -2.95
CA ARG A 121 -6.64 -13.83 -2.38
C ARG A 121 -6.06 -13.62 -0.98
N PRO A 122 -6.89 -13.44 0.06
CA PRO A 122 -6.42 -13.18 1.42
C PRO A 122 -5.35 -14.15 1.93
N SER A 123 -5.46 -15.43 1.56
CA SER A 123 -4.50 -16.46 1.98
C SER A 123 -3.09 -16.29 1.39
N VAL A 124 -2.92 -15.44 0.38
CA VAL A 124 -1.63 -15.28 -0.30
C VAL A 124 -0.55 -14.73 0.63
N ILE A 125 -0.91 -13.86 1.57
CA ILE A 125 0.03 -13.23 2.50
C ILE A 125 0.69 -14.24 3.45
N PHE A 126 0.03 -15.38 3.70
CA PHE A 126 0.56 -16.47 4.52
C PHE A 126 1.39 -17.49 3.75
N ARG A 127 1.33 -17.46 2.41
CA ARG A 127 1.99 -18.45 1.54
C ARG A 127 3.29 -17.95 0.95
N ARG A 128 3.34 -16.67 0.59
CA ARG A 128 4.50 -16.04 -0.03
C ARG A 128 4.44 -14.53 0.10
N ARG A 129 5.57 -13.89 -0.02
CA ARG A 129 5.60 -12.42 -0.12
C ARG A 129 4.91 -11.97 -1.42
N VAL A 130 3.89 -11.15 -1.27
CA VAL A 130 3.09 -10.64 -2.40
C VAL A 130 3.86 -9.57 -3.16
N GLY A 131 3.85 -9.66 -4.47
CA GLY A 131 4.45 -8.64 -5.33
C GLY A 131 4.29 -8.95 -6.81
N PRO A 132 4.18 -7.92 -7.66
CA PRO A 132 4.03 -8.13 -9.09
C PRO A 132 5.29 -8.73 -9.69
N GLY A 133 5.13 -9.68 -10.60
CA GLY A 133 6.21 -10.21 -11.41
C GLY A 133 6.86 -9.13 -12.29
N THR A 134 8.07 -9.41 -12.80
CA THR A 134 8.87 -8.45 -13.57
C THR A 134 8.11 -7.88 -14.77
N GLY A 135 7.38 -8.71 -15.52
CA GLY A 135 6.59 -8.26 -16.67
C GLY A 135 5.50 -7.24 -16.28
N ARG A 136 4.78 -7.49 -15.18
CA ARG A 136 3.76 -6.57 -14.67
C ARG A 136 4.38 -5.24 -14.17
N LYS A 137 5.57 -5.29 -13.57
CA LYS A 137 6.31 -4.07 -13.18
C LYS A 137 6.66 -3.22 -14.39
N ILE A 138 7.15 -3.83 -15.47
CA ILE A 138 7.50 -3.14 -16.72
C ILE A 138 6.25 -2.53 -17.36
N ALA A 139 5.15 -3.26 -17.44
CA ALA A 139 3.89 -2.78 -17.98
C ALA A 139 3.34 -1.58 -17.19
N LEU A 140 3.40 -1.65 -15.85
CA LEU A 140 3.00 -0.53 -14.97
C LEU A 140 3.90 0.69 -15.18
N ALA A 141 5.21 0.49 -15.28
CA ALA A 141 6.17 1.57 -15.53
C ALA A 141 5.91 2.26 -16.88
N GLY A 142 5.70 1.49 -17.95
CA GLY A 142 5.38 2.03 -19.28
C GLY A 142 4.07 2.82 -19.28
N ARG A 143 3.01 2.30 -18.65
CA ARG A 143 1.72 2.97 -18.55
C ARG A 143 1.82 4.31 -17.80
N GLU A 144 2.50 4.35 -16.67
CA GLU A 144 2.62 5.57 -15.87
C GLU A 144 3.56 6.59 -16.52
N LEU A 145 4.58 6.14 -17.25
CA LEU A 145 5.43 7.03 -18.04
C LEU A 145 4.61 7.75 -19.12
N VAL A 146 3.78 7.01 -19.87
CA VAL A 146 2.89 7.62 -20.88
C VAL A 146 1.94 8.62 -20.22
N ARG A 147 1.27 8.25 -19.11
CA ARG A 147 0.36 9.14 -18.38
C ARG A 147 1.03 10.39 -17.80
N SER A 148 2.32 10.34 -17.51
CA SER A 148 3.03 11.49 -16.96
C SER A 148 3.37 12.54 -18.01
N VAL A 149 3.42 12.15 -19.28
CA VAL A 149 3.79 13.02 -20.43
C VAL A 149 2.56 13.55 -21.15
N VAL A 150 1.46 12.80 -21.15
CA VAL A 150 0.19 13.25 -21.74
C VAL A 150 -0.55 14.14 -20.74
N PRO A 151 -0.89 15.39 -21.10
CA PRO A 151 -1.60 16.33 -20.22
C PRO A 151 -3.04 15.88 -19.90
#